data_2dad4171437c874cd1ed44ef4656ac64
#
_entry.id   2dad4171437c874cd1ed44ef4656ac64
#
_cell.length_a   1.000
_cell.length_b   1.000
_cell.length_c   1.000
_cell.angle_alpha   90.00
_cell.angle_beta   90.00
_cell.angle_gamma   90.00
#
_symmetry.space_group_name_H-M   'P 1'
#
loop_
_entity.id
_entity.type
_entity.pdbx_description
1 polymer ?
#
loop_
_entity_poly.entity_id
_entity_poly.type
_entity_poly.pdbx_seq_one_letter_code
_entity_poly.pdbx_strand_id
1 'polypeptide(L)'
;MAKVAMVLVIVLLTTFSDGSAAPQNEVKVVASLTPYQSIAEEIIGDKGTVESIAAARQDAHFVQAKPSFSIMLTRADLLLATGLDLEVWMPAVIDKARNPRIREGEIGYVSVSTGVPMLEIPENVSRAGGDIHLFGNPHVHTDPLRAVIVADNIKAGLQNVDRDNAAYYQQRFENFKEKIYERMFGMQLIELVGGDKLADLALASRLRTFLEETEIGGAPLLDRQGGWLASAECLRGKRIVAYH
;
A
#
# COMPACT_ATOMS: atom_id res chain seq x y z
N MET A 1 13.17 -20.19 -81.84
CA MET A 1 12.07 -20.44 -80.87
C MET A 1 12.54 -20.06 -79.49
N ALA A 2 12.23 -18.84 -79.03
CA ALA A 2 12.63 -18.33 -77.74
C ALA A 2 11.50 -18.62 -76.71
N LYS A 3 11.79 -19.34 -75.60
CA LYS A 3 10.87 -19.57 -74.52
C LYS A 3 10.98 -18.43 -73.49
N VAL A 4 9.92 -17.62 -73.37
CA VAL A 4 9.78 -16.60 -72.34
C VAL A 4 9.31 -17.29 -71.10
N ALA A 5 10.13 -17.26 -70.05
CA ALA A 5 9.73 -17.72 -68.69
C ALA A 5 9.10 -16.53 -67.92
N MET A 6 7.83 -16.65 -67.65
CA MET A 6 7.07 -15.69 -66.81
C MET A 6 7.32 -16.02 -65.37
N VAL A 7 8.02 -15.13 -64.63
CA VAL A 7 8.25 -15.22 -63.21
C VAL A 7 7.05 -14.54 -62.49
N LEU A 8 6.26 -15.36 -61.78
CA LEU A 8 5.13 -14.90 -60.97
C LEU A 8 5.68 -14.45 -59.61
N VAL A 9 5.71 -13.15 -59.33
CA VAL A 9 6.06 -12.59 -58.03
C VAL A 9 4.79 -12.55 -57.19
N ILE A 10 4.69 -13.45 -56.19
CA ILE A 10 3.63 -13.44 -55.21
C ILE A 10 4.04 -12.45 -54.08
N VAL A 11 3.41 -11.30 -54.08
CA VAL A 11 3.54 -10.32 -52.97
C VAL A 11 2.60 -10.77 -51.85
N LEU A 12 3.18 -11.34 -50.77
CA LEU A 12 2.43 -11.59 -49.52
C LEU A 12 2.18 -10.25 -48.82
N LEU A 13 0.98 -9.72 -48.91
CA LEU A 13 0.48 -8.62 -48.09
C LEU A 13 0.21 -9.18 -46.66
N THR A 14 1.16 -9.00 -45.76
CA THR A 14 0.93 -9.18 -44.35
C THR A 14 0.10 -8.00 -43.85
N THR A 15 -1.21 -8.20 -43.64
CA THR A 15 -2.05 -7.24 -42.93
C THR A 15 -1.63 -7.26 -41.47
N PHE A 16 -0.91 -6.24 -41.02
CA PHE A 16 -0.78 -5.93 -39.62
C PHE A 16 -2.18 -5.53 -39.14
N SER A 17 -2.82 -6.42 -38.38
CA SER A 17 -4.00 -6.09 -37.61
C SER A 17 -3.53 -5.20 -36.46
N ASP A 18 -3.69 -3.88 -36.55
CA ASP A 18 -3.64 -2.99 -35.42
C ASP A 18 -4.78 -3.44 -34.47
N GLY A 19 -4.43 -4.29 -33.54
CA GLY A 19 -5.29 -4.63 -32.43
C GLY A 19 -5.53 -3.36 -31.60
N SER A 20 -6.55 -2.59 -31.95
CA SER A 20 -7.09 -1.56 -31.08
C SER A 20 -7.49 -2.25 -29.79
N ALA A 21 -6.66 -2.15 -28.77
CA ALA A 21 -7.03 -2.57 -27.43
C ALA A 21 -8.32 -1.84 -27.08
N ALA A 22 -9.37 -2.58 -26.72
CA ALA A 22 -10.58 -1.99 -26.19
C ALA A 22 -10.19 -1.04 -25.04
N PRO A 23 -10.85 0.12 -24.90
CA PRO A 23 -10.55 1.03 -23.80
C PRO A 23 -10.68 0.24 -22.50
N GLN A 24 -9.56 -0.04 -21.83
CA GLN A 24 -9.58 -0.62 -20.50
C GLN A 24 -10.25 0.43 -19.60
N ASN A 25 -11.34 0.05 -18.94
CA ASN A 25 -11.96 0.91 -17.96
C ASN A 25 -10.93 1.17 -16.85
N GLU A 26 -10.50 2.42 -16.73
CA GLU A 26 -9.61 2.83 -15.63
C GLU A 26 -10.27 2.55 -14.28
N VAL A 27 -9.55 1.90 -13.38
CA VAL A 27 -10.01 1.61 -12.02
C VAL A 27 -10.06 2.90 -11.21
N LYS A 28 -11.21 3.18 -10.60
CA LYS A 28 -11.40 4.36 -9.74
C LYS A 28 -11.29 3.98 -8.29
N VAL A 29 -10.20 4.40 -7.67
CA VAL A 29 -9.93 4.16 -6.26
C VAL A 29 -10.22 5.43 -5.47
N VAL A 30 -10.91 5.28 -4.35
CA VAL A 30 -11.08 6.34 -3.36
C VAL A 30 -10.44 5.91 -2.06
N ALA A 31 -9.50 6.70 -1.57
CA ALA A 31 -8.86 6.49 -0.29
C ALA A 31 -9.49 7.38 0.79
N SER A 32 -9.59 6.90 2.01
CA SER A 32 -10.02 7.72 3.15
C SER A 32 -9.02 8.82 3.45
N LEU A 33 -7.72 8.50 3.38
CA LEU A 33 -6.61 9.37 3.77
C LEU A 33 -5.56 9.48 2.66
N THR A 34 -4.85 10.63 2.61
CA THR A 34 -3.80 10.88 1.62
C THR A 34 -2.61 9.91 1.67
N PRO A 35 -2.16 9.35 2.80
CA PRO A 35 -1.13 8.32 2.79
C PRO A 35 -1.54 7.07 1.98
N TYR A 36 -2.80 6.64 2.10
CA TYR A 36 -3.31 5.50 1.33
C TYR A 36 -3.46 5.84 -0.15
N GLN A 37 -3.83 7.09 -0.47
CA GLN A 37 -3.81 7.57 -1.85
C GLN A 37 -2.40 7.41 -2.44
N SER A 38 -1.37 7.92 -1.77
CA SER A 38 0.01 7.87 -2.26
C SER A 38 0.52 6.44 -2.44
N ILE A 39 0.20 5.53 -1.51
CA ILE A 39 0.55 4.11 -1.65
C ILE A 39 -0.21 3.47 -2.82
N ALA A 40 -1.51 3.75 -2.94
CA ALA A 40 -2.33 3.21 -4.01
C ALA A 40 -1.88 3.70 -5.40
N GLU A 41 -1.46 4.96 -5.54
CA GLU A 41 -0.88 5.52 -6.77
C GLU A 41 0.40 4.77 -7.20
N GLU A 42 1.25 4.39 -6.23
CA GLU A 42 2.44 3.56 -6.51
C GLU A 42 2.06 2.16 -7.01
N ILE A 43 0.97 1.56 -6.51
CA ILE A 43 0.55 0.20 -6.89
C ILE A 43 -0.28 0.18 -8.18
N ILE A 44 -1.23 1.12 -8.34
CA ILE A 44 -2.13 1.15 -9.49
C ILE A 44 -1.43 1.60 -10.78
N GLY A 45 -0.46 2.52 -10.66
CA GLY A 45 0.28 3.06 -11.81
C GLY A 45 -0.64 3.70 -12.85
N ASP A 46 -0.53 3.25 -14.09
CA ASP A 46 -1.29 3.75 -15.25
C ASP A 46 -2.65 3.04 -15.47
N LYS A 47 -3.08 2.17 -14.56
CA LYS A 47 -4.31 1.36 -14.69
C LYS A 47 -5.54 2.01 -14.08
N GLY A 48 -5.40 3.17 -13.46
CA GLY A 48 -6.52 3.85 -12.84
C GLY A 48 -6.15 5.17 -12.18
N THR A 49 -7.12 5.70 -11.45
CA THR A 49 -7.00 6.97 -10.71
C THR A 49 -7.27 6.76 -9.23
N VAL A 50 -6.62 7.55 -8.39
CA VAL A 50 -6.82 7.52 -6.95
C VAL A 50 -7.14 8.92 -6.45
N GLU A 51 -8.22 9.04 -5.68
CA GLU A 51 -8.60 10.29 -5.01
C GLU A 51 -8.67 10.07 -3.50
N SER A 52 -8.36 11.10 -2.70
CA SER A 52 -8.50 11.05 -1.24
C SER A 52 -9.68 11.88 -0.76
N ILE A 53 -10.42 11.36 0.23
CA ILE A 53 -11.52 12.07 0.88
C ILE A 53 -10.97 13.13 1.84
N ALA A 54 -10.08 12.75 2.75
CA ALA A 54 -9.46 13.67 3.68
C ALA A 54 -8.33 14.45 3.00
N ALA A 55 -8.24 15.74 3.29
CA ALA A 55 -7.11 16.56 2.87
C ALA A 55 -5.88 16.28 3.75
N ALA A 56 -4.67 16.47 3.19
CA ALA A 56 -3.40 16.12 3.85
C ALA A 56 -3.17 16.77 5.24
N ARG A 57 -3.85 17.88 5.54
CA ARG A 57 -3.73 18.59 6.82
C ARG A 57 -4.96 18.40 7.72
N GLN A 58 -5.85 17.51 7.35
CA GLN A 58 -7.08 17.26 8.08
C GLN A 58 -6.87 16.11 9.04
N ASP A 59 -7.35 16.27 10.28
CA ASP A 59 -7.38 15.21 11.26
C ASP A 59 -8.31 14.10 10.79
N ALA A 60 -7.81 12.87 10.74
CA ALA A 60 -8.53 11.70 10.23
C ALA A 60 -9.80 11.39 11.05
N HIS A 61 -9.80 11.71 12.35
CA HIS A 61 -10.91 11.46 13.26
C HIS A 61 -12.08 12.42 13.03
N PHE A 62 -11.79 13.66 12.59
CA PHE A 62 -12.76 14.76 12.56
C PHE A 62 -13.06 15.28 11.13
N VAL A 63 -13.11 14.38 10.15
CA VAL A 63 -13.52 14.74 8.80
C VAL A 63 -15.01 14.99 8.75
N GLN A 64 -15.42 16.22 8.41
CA GLN A 64 -16.82 16.54 8.21
C GLN A 64 -17.34 15.94 6.91
N ALA A 65 -18.34 15.04 7.00
CA ALA A 65 -18.97 14.44 5.84
C ALA A 65 -19.62 15.49 4.94
N LYS A 66 -19.19 15.54 3.67
CA LYS A 66 -19.70 16.47 2.63
C LYS A 66 -20.42 15.68 1.55
N PRO A 67 -21.45 16.26 0.89
CA PRO A 67 -22.12 15.61 -0.24
C PRO A 67 -21.18 15.20 -1.37
N SER A 68 -20.11 15.97 -1.62
CA SER A 68 -19.10 15.67 -2.63
C SER A 68 -18.40 14.33 -2.39
N PHE A 69 -18.19 13.92 -1.14
CA PHE A 69 -17.58 12.64 -0.79
C PHE A 69 -18.46 11.45 -1.22
N SER A 70 -19.77 11.55 -0.97
CA SER A 70 -20.72 10.53 -1.43
C SER A 70 -20.79 10.46 -2.96
N ILE A 71 -20.69 11.60 -3.67
CA ILE A 71 -20.62 11.63 -5.13
C ILE A 71 -19.35 10.92 -5.64
N MET A 72 -18.20 11.18 -5.02
CA MET A 72 -16.94 10.50 -5.32
C MET A 72 -17.08 8.97 -5.16
N LEU A 73 -17.64 8.53 -4.04
CA LEU A 73 -17.86 7.12 -3.74
C LEU A 73 -18.89 6.43 -4.64
N THR A 74 -19.86 7.16 -5.22
CA THR A 74 -20.85 6.59 -6.15
C THR A 74 -20.20 5.92 -7.35
N ARG A 75 -19.03 6.39 -7.78
CA ARG A 75 -18.31 5.92 -8.97
C ARG A 75 -17.06 5.12 -8.64
N ALA A 76 -16.76 4.90 -7.36
CA ALA A 76 -15.60 4.17 -6.94
C ALA A 76 -15.75 2.67 -7.27
N ASP A 77 -14.70 2.08 -7.80
CA ASP A 77 -14.54 0.64 -7.95
C ASP A 77 -13.94 0.03 -6.69
N LEU A 78 -13.09 0.79 -5.99
CA LEU A 78 -12.41 0.39 -4.77
C LEU A 78 -12.39 1.55 -3.76
N LEU A 79 -12.75 1.25 -2.51
CA LEU A 79 -12.62 2.13 -1.35
C LEU A 79 -11.55 1.58 -0.41
N LEU A 80 -10.59 2.44 -0.05
CA LEU A 80 -9.54 2.15 0.92
C LEU A 80 -9.85 2.89 2.22
N ALA A 81 -10.14 2.18 3.29
CA ALA A 81 -10.36 2.74 4.62
C ALA A 81 -9.38 2.12 5.62
N THR A 82 -8.98 2.87 6.66
CA THR A 82 -8.13 2.32 7.71
C THR A 82 -8.82 1.16 8.40
N GLY A 83 -10.11 1.30 8.69
CA GLY A 83 -10.80 0.48 9.67
C GLY A 83 -10.42 0.91 11.09
N LEU A 84 -10.61 0.03 12.07
CA LEU A 84 -10.18 0.25 13.47
C LEU A 84 -10.83 1.50 14.12
N ASP A 85 -12.03 1.89 13.67
CA ASP A 85 -12.78 3.04 14.13
C ASP A 85 -12.06 4.40 13.99
N LEU A 86 -11.06 4.50 13.09
CA LEU A 86 -10.39 5.77 12.82
C LEU A 86 -11.33 6.74 12.09
N GLU A 87 -11.96 6.26 11.01
CA GLU A 87 -12.88 7.06 10.19
C GLU A 87 -14.35 6.82 10.62
N VAL A 88 -14.72 7.18 11.85
CA VAL A 88 -16.11 7.02 12.37
C VAL A 88 -17.16 7.73 11.51
N TRP A 89 -16.76 8.67 10.66
CA TRP A 89 -17.59 9.41 9.71
C TRP A 89 -17.86 8.64 8.40
N MET A 90 -17.05 7.63 8.07
CA MET A 90 -17.08 6.92 6.78
C MET A 90 -18.39 6.17 6.53
N PRO A 91 -19.00 5.43 7.48
CA PRO A 91 -20.24 4.70 7.24
C PRO A 91 -21.35 5.58 6.70
N ALA A 92 -21.50 6.82 7.23
CA ALA A 92 -22.50 7.77 6.78
C ALA A 92 -22.28 8.27 5.33
N VAL A 93 -21.03 8.32 4.88
CA VAL A 93 -20.66 8.70 3.51
C VAL A 93 -20.94 7.56 2.54
N ILE A 94 -20.60 6.32 2.92
CA ILE A 94 -20.86 5.09 2.15
C ILE A 94 -22.36 4.90 1.92
N ASP A 95 -23.17 5.04 2.97
CA ASP A 95 -24.63 4.88 2.86
C ASP A 95 -25.26 5.86 1.86
N LYS A 96 -24.80 7.12 1.88
CA LYS A 96 -25.28 8.16 0.96
C LYS A 96 -24.81 7.93 -0.48
N ALA A 97 -23.69 7.28 -0.68
CA ALA A 97 -23.13 6.98 -2.01
C ALA A 97 -23.99 5.97 -2.77
N ARG A 98 -24.74 5.10 -2.08
CA ARG A 98 -25.58 4.06 -2.68
C ARG A 98 -24.82 3.14 -3.65
N ASN A 99 -23.53 2.97 -3.44
CA ASN A 99 -22.68 2.06 -4.20
C ASN A 99 -22.54 0.73 -3.40
N PRO A 100 -23.20 -0.35 -3.80
CA PRO A 100 -23.17 -1.60 -3.05
C PRO A 100 -21.79 -2.27 -3.06
N ARG A 101 -20.96 -1.98 -4.08
CA ARG A 101 -19.64 -2.64 -4.25
C ARG A 101 -18.63 -2.26 -3.19
N ILE A 102 -18.75 -1.06 -2.59
CA ILE A 102 -17.78 -0.50 -1.64
C ILE A 102 -18.27 -0.56 -0.18
N ARG A 103 -19.28 -1.36 0.10
CA ARG A 103 -19.72 -1.62 1.47
C ARG A 103 -18.73 -2.55 2.15
N GLU A 104 -18.61 -2.44 3.45
CA GLU A 104 -17.78 -3.33 4.24
C GLU A 104 -18.17 -4.80 3.98
N GLY A 105 -17.17 -5.64 3.72
CA GLY A 105 -17.35 -7.04 3.33
C GLY A 105 -17.53 -7.28 1.84
N GLU A 106 -17.70 -6.26 1.02
CA GLU A 106 -17.83 -6.37 -0.43
C GLU A 106 -16.47 -6.26 -1.14
N ILE A 107 -16.44 -6.72 -2.40
CA ILE A 107 -15.22 -6.85 -3.20
C ILE A 107 -14.48 -5.52 -3.42
N GLY A 108 -15.20 -4.40 -3.43
CA GLY A 108 -14.66 -3.05 -3.61
C GLY A 108 -14.35 -2.33 -2.29
N TYR A 109 -14.34 -3.02 -1.14
CA TYR A 109 -13.94 -2.44 0.14
C TYR A 109 -12.68 -3.09 0.68
N VAL A 110 -11.70 -2.28 1.03
CA VAL A 110 -10.44 -2.73 1.66
C VAL A 110 -10.26 -2.01 2.99
N SER A 111 -10.24 -2.79 4.08
CA SER A 111 -9.64 -2.35 5.34
C SER A 111 -8.13 -2.50 5.23
N VAL A 112 -7.42 -1.39 5.04
CA VAL A 112 -5.97 -1.41 4.77
C VAL A 112 -5.15 -1.87 5.96
N SER A 113 -5.72 -1.86 7.18
CA SER A 113 -5.08 -2.32 8.41
C SER A 113 -5.18 -3.85 8.62
N THR A 114 -5.84 -4.57 7.71
CA THR A 114 -5.99 -6.03 7.84
C THR A 114 -4.62 -6.70 7.98
N GLY A 115 -4.44 -7.51 9.03
CA GLY A 115 -3.20 -8.24 9.28
C GLY A 115 -2.02 -7.40 9.77
N VAL A 116 -2.19 -6.10 9.96
CA VAL A 116 -1.14 -5.25 10.54
C VAL A 116 -0.97 -5.56 12.03
N PRO A 117 0.25 -5.88 12.52
CA PRO A 117 0.51 -6.03 13.94
C PRO A 117 0.24 -4.72 14.67
N MET A 118 -0.77 -4.71 15.54
CA MET A 118 -1.20 -3.50 16.24
C MET A 118 -0.27 -3.16 17.40
N LEU A 119 -0.10 -1.86 17.64
CA LEU A 119 0.58 -1.31 18.81
C LEU A 119 -0.44 -0.70 19.75
N GLU A 120 -0.05 -0.56 21.01
CA GLU A 120 -0.83 0.19 22.04
C GLU A 120 -2.27 -0.33 22.20
N ILE A 121 -2.46 -1.66 22.12
CA ILE A 121 -3.76 -2.26 22.45
C ILE A 121 -4.01 -2.03 23.94
N PRO A 122 -5.10 -1.30 24.33
CA PRO A 122 -5.33 -0.95 25.71
C PRO A 122 -5.73 -2.19 26.52
N GLU A 123 -5.08 -2.41 27.68
CA GLU A 123 -5.45 -3.46 28.63
C GLU A 123 -6.76 -3.14 29.34
N ASN A 124 -7.04 -1.87 29.55
CA ASN A 124 -8.25 -1.38 30.21
C ASN A 124 -8.88 -0.22 29.45
N VAL A 125 -10.13 -0.37 29.10
CA VAL A 125 -10.91 0.67 28.45
C VAL A 125 -11.62 1.50 29.50
N SER A 126 -11.18 2.75 29.72
CA SER A 126 -11.87 3.69 30.59
C SER A 126 -12.02 5.05 29.92
N ARG A 127 -13.14 5.72 30.16
CA ARG A 127 -13.39 7.08 29.66
C ARG A 127 -12.38 8.13 30.18
N ALA A 128 -11.59 7.81 31.18
CA ALA A 128 -10.57 8.68 31.72
C ALA A 128 -9.29 8.76 30.86
N GLY A 129 -9.14 7.86 29.88
CA GLY A 129 -7.95 7.76 29.02
C GLY A 129 -7.95 8.67 27.78
N GLY A 130 -8.97 9.50 27.55
CA GLY A 130 -9.07 10.33 26.34
C GLY A 130 -9.50 9.55 25.10
N ASP A 131 -8.94 9.85 23.93
CA ASP A 131 -9.20 9.14 22.68
C ASP A 131 -8.52 7.77 22.69
N ILE A 132 -9.18 6.79 23.29
CA ILE A 132 -8.70 5.41 23.37
C ILE A 132 -9.18 4.66 22.13
N HIS A 133 -8.25 4.18 21.32
CA HIS A 133 -8.52 3.26 20.22
C HIS A 133 -8.61 1.82 20.74
N LEU A 134 -9.80 1.25 20.72
CA LEU A 134 -10.09 -0.08 21.30
C LEU A 134 -9.28 -1.21 20.67
N PHE A 135 -8.93 -1.09 19.41
CA PHE A 135 -8.24 -2.10 18.62
C PHE A 135 -6.73 -1.84 18.51
N GLY A 136 -6.18 -0.88 19.25
CA GLY A 136 -4.81 -0.42 19.17
C GLY A 136 -4.65 0.81 18.28
N ASN A 137 -3.41 1.31 18.14
CA ASN A 137 -3.11 2.54 17.43
C ASN A 137 -3.43 2.41 15.91
N PRO A 138 -4.44 3.13 15.39
CA PRO A 138 -4.90 3.00 13.99
C PRO A 138 -4.01 3.74 12.99
N HIS A 139 -2.99 4.49 13.44
CA HIS A 139 -2.12 5.27 12.56
C HIS A 139 -1.04 4.40 11.90
N VAL A 140 -1.44 3.24 11.38
CA VAL A 140 -0.57 2.21 10.78
C VAL A 140 0.28 2.73 9.61
N HIS A 141 -0.17 3.79 8.95
CA HIS A 141 0.51 4.41 7.82
C HIS A 141 1.76 5.23 8.19
N THR A 142 1.99 5.49 9.48
CA THR A 142 3.16 6.24 9.95
C THR A 142 4.41 5.37 10.11
N ASP A 143 4.27 4.04 10.10
CA ASP A 143 5.37 3.08 10.16
C ASP A 143 5.64 2.52 8.76
N PRO A 144 6.85 2.69 8.20
CA PRO A 144 7.17 2.22 6.85
C PRO A 144 6.99 0.72 6.65
N LEU A 145 7.28 -0.11 7.66
CA LEU A 145 7.11 -1.57 7.54
C LEU A 145 5.65 -1.99 7.59
N ARG A 146 4.83 -1.31 8.40
CA ARG A 146 3.37 -1.49 8.40
C ARG A 146 2.76 -0.98 7.09
N ALA A 147 3.31 0.09 6.50
CA ALA A 147 2.89 0.58 5.19
C ALA A 147 3.11 -0.46 4.07
N VAL A 148 4.07 -1.37 4.20
CA VAL A 148 4.21 -2.51 3.27
C VAL A 148 3.02 -3.46 3.37
N ILE A 149 2.52 -3.74 4.57
CA ILE A 149 1.31 -4.58 4.76
C ILE A 149 0.07 -3.85 4.21
N VAL A 150 -0.04 -2.54 4.44
CA VAL A 150 -1.07 -1.68 3.84
C VAL A 150 -1.03 -1.78 2.31
N ALA A 151 0.15 -1.70 1.71
CA ALA A 151 0.32 -1.81 0.26
C ALA A 151 -0.08 -3.21 -0.27
N ASP A 152 0.20 -4.28 0.50
CA ASP A 152 -0.23 -5.64 0.15
C ASP A 152 -1.76 -5.77 0.15
N ASN A 153 -2.45 -5.19 1.12
CA ASN A 153 -3.91 -5.14 1.18
C ASN A 153 -4.49 -4.33 0.00
N ILE A 154 -3.89 -3.19 -0.34
CA ILE A 154 -4.28 -2.37 -1.49
C ILE A 154 -4.11 -3.15 -2.79
N LYS A 155 -2.96 -3.81 -2.98
CA LYS A 155 -2.70 -4.68 -4.13
C LYS A 155 -3.77 -5.77 -4.25
N ALA A 156 -4.08 -6.47 -3.15
CA ALA A 156 -5.10 -7.52 -3.14
C ALA A 156 -6.48 -6.97 -3.54
N GLY A 157 -6.86 -5.79 -3.05
CA GLY A 157 -8.08 -5.11 -3.46
C GLY A 157 -8.12 -4.79 -4.95
N LEU A 158 -7.03 -4.24 -5.50
CA LEU A 158 -6.91 -3.96 -6.93
C LEU A 158 -7.01 -5.23 -7.78
N GLN A 159 -6.33 -6.31 -7.38
CA GLN A 159 -6.39 -7.61 -8.06
C GLN A 159 -7.80 -8.21 -8.05
N ASN A 160 -8.60 -7.94 -7.02
CA ASN A 160 -9.97 -8.42 -6.94
C ASN A 160 -10.91 -7.67 -7.90
N VAL A 161 -10.76 -6.37 -8.04
CA VAL A 161 -11.64 -5.54 -8.87
C VAL A 161 -11.19 -5.46 -10.34
N ASP A 162 -9.90 -5.73 -10.61
CA ASP A 162 -9.28 -5.70 -11.93
C ASP A 162 -8.31 -6.89 -12.11
N ARG A 163 -8.88 -8.05 -12.36
CA ARG A 163 -8.15 -9.32 -12.47
C ARG A 163 -7.20 -9.39 -13.65
N ASP A 164 -7.50 -8.70 -14.72
CA ASP A 164 -6.70 -8.73 -15.94
C ASP A 164 -5.33 -8.08 -15.73
N ASN A 165 -5.22 -7.14 -14.79
CA ASN A 165 -3.99 -6.47 -14.42
C ASN A 165 -3.35 -7.01 -13.11
N ALA A 166 -3.78 -8.17 -12.62
CA ALA A 166 -3.31 -8.73 -11.34
C ALA A 166 -1.78 -8.87 -11.26
N ALA A 167 -1.13 -9.34 -12.33
CA ALA A 167 0.32 -9.49 -12.39
C ALA A 167 1.05 -8.13 -12.38
N TYR A 168 0.47 -7.11 -13.01
CA TYR A 168 1.00 -5.76 -13.01
C TYR A 168 1.01 -5.17 -11.59
N TYR A 169 -0.10 -5.30 -10.84
CA TYR A 169 -0.19 -4.83 -9.45
C TYR A 169 0.78 -5.58 -8.52
N GLN A 170 0.96 -6.89 -8.74
CA GLN A 170 1.94 -7.67 -7.99
C GLN A 170 3.36 -7.13 -8.20
N GLN A 171 3.76 -6.90 -9.45
CA GLN A 171 5.11 -6.39 -9.74
C GLN A 171 5.33 -5.00 -9.13
N ARG A 172 4.33 -4.12 -9.19
CA ARG A 172 4.44 -2.78 -8.60
C ARG A 172 4.52 -2.82 -7.08
N PHE A 173 3.78 -3.73 -6.45
CA PHE A 173 3.88 -3.97 -5.01
C PHE A 173 5.29 -4.46 -4.62
N GLU A 174 5.86 -5.43 -5.34
CA GLU A 174 7.22 -5.89 -5.05
C GLU A 174 8.23 -4.74 -5.17
N ASN A 175 8.13 -3.93 -6.21
CA ASN A 175 8.99 -2.76 -6.38
C ASN A 175 8.83 -1.73 -5.24
N PHE A 176 7.61 -1.51 -4.75
CA PHE A 176 7.34 -0.65 -3.60
C PHE A 176 7.97 -1.22 -2.32
N LYS A 177 7.77 -2.51 -2.05
CA LYS A 177 8.31 -3.23 -0.91
C LYS A 177 9.85 -3.16 -0.90
N GLU A 178 10.48 -3.46 -2.03
CA GLU A 178 11.94 -3.39 -2.17
C GLU A 178 12.47 -1.98 -1.88
N LYS A 179 11.85 -0.94 -2.41
CA LYS A 179 12.23 0.46 -2.12
C LYS A 179 12.13 0.78 -0.62
N ILE A 180 11.09 0.31 0.07
CA ILE A 180 10.94 0.54 1.52
C ILE A 180 12.03 -0.20 2.29
N TYR A 181 12.31 -1.46 1.95
CA TYR A 181 13.33 -2.24 2.62
C TYR A 181 14.73 -1.66 2.42
N GLU A 182 15.06 -1.24 1.19
CA GLU A 182 16.33 -0.59 0.89
C GLU A 182 16.51 0.70 1.72
N ARG A 183 15.49 1.54 1.78
CA ARG A 183 15.50 2.76 2.58
C ARG A 183 15.59 2.48 4.08
N MET A 184 14.93 1.42 4.53
CA MET A 184 14.90 1.07 5.95
C MET A 184 16.19 0.47 6.45
N PHE A 185 16.74 -0.54 5.74
CA PHE A 185 17.83 -1.40 6.22
C PHE A 185 19.16 -1.17 5.51
N GLY A 186 19.14 -0.62 4.29
CA GLY A 186 20.29 -0.55 3.39
C GLY A 186 20.58 -1.87 2.67
N MET A 187 21.15 -1.77 1.47
CA MET A 187 21.38 -2.93 0.58
C MET A 187 22.24 -4.01 1.24
N GLN A 188 23.28 -3.63 2.00
CA GLN A 188 24.19 -4.59 2.61
C GLN A 188 23.51 -5.57 3.56
N LEU A 189 22.59 -5.11 4.41
CA LEU A 189 21.82 -6.00 5.29
C LEU A 189 20.83 -6.85 4.49
N ILE A 190 20.21 -6.28 3.45
CA ILE A 190 19.26 -7.01 2.61
C ILE A 190 19.94 -8.17 1.89
N GLU A 191 21.13 -7.97 1.33
CA GLU A 191 21.93 -9.00 0.66
C GLU A 191 22.35 -10.13 1.61
N LEU A 192 22.66 -9.80 2.86
CA LEU A 192 23.12 -10.76 3.87
C LEU A 192 21.99 -11.55 4.53
N VAL A 193 20.83 -10.95 4.73
CA VAL A 193 19.76 -11.48 5.60
C VAL A 193 18.44 -11.69 4.86
N GLY A 194 18.17 -10.87 3.86
CA GLY A 194 16.88 -10.76 3.18
C GLY A 194 15.94 -9.73 3.82
N GLY A 195 15.28 -8.95 2.95
CA GLY A 195 14.41 -7.85 3.38
C GLY A 195 13.22 -8.31 4.22
N ASP A 196 12.52 -9.37 3.79
CA ASP A 196 11.35 -9.91 4.51
C ASP A 196 11.71 -10.36 5.93
N LYS A 197 12.83 -11.08 6.10
CA LYS A 197 13.29 -11.50 7.43
C LYS A 197 13.64 -10.32 8.33
N LEU A 198 14.28 -9.28 7.78
CA LEU A 198 14.59 -8.07 8.53
C LEU A 198 13.32 -7.33 8.96
N ALA A 199 12.33 -7.25 8.09
CA ALA A 199 11.04 -6.65 8.39
C ALA A 199 10.28 -7.41 9.47
N ASP A 200 10.20 -8.74 9.38
CA ASP A 200 9.56 -9.59 10.39
C ASP A 200 10.21 -9.42 11.77
N LEU A 201 11.55 -9.41 11.83
CA LEU A 201 12.29 -9.18 13.06
C LEU A 201 12.03 -7.79 13.65
N ALA A 202 11.93 -6.75 12.79
CA ALA A 202 11.64 -5.39 13.22
C ALA A 202 10.22 -5.26 13.77
N LEU A 203 9.22 -5.79 13.06
CA LEU A 203 7.82 -5.79 13.50
C LEU A 203 7.62 -6.56 14.81
N ALA A 204 8.43 -7.61 15.04
CA ALA A 204 8.47 -8.37 16.27
C ALA A 204 9.34 -7.73 17.39
N SER A 205 9.89 -6.52 17.17
CA SER A 205 10.81 -5.83 18.11
C SER A 205 12.08 -6.65 18.44
N ARG A 206 12.52 -7.54 17.54
CA ARG A 206 13.66 -8.47 17.72
C ARG A 206 14.85 -8.14 16.81
N LEU A 207 14.69 -7.19 15.89
CA LEU A 207 15.71 -6.88 14.89
C LEU A 207 17.04 -6.54 15.54
N ARG A 208 17.04 -5.67 16.54
CA ARG A 208 18.27 -5.21 17.17
C ARG A 208 19.06 -6.34 17.84
N THR A 209 18.39 -7.13 18.67
CA THR A 209 19.03 -8.29 19.31
C THR A 209 19.64 -9.23 18.27
N PHE A 210 18.89 -9.51 17.19
CA PHE A 210 19.39 -10.32 16.09
C PHE A 210 20.65 -9.73 15.44
N LEU A 211 20.70 -8.41 15.20
CA LEU A 211 21.86 -7.75 14.59
C LEU A 211 23.08 -7.70 15.53
N GLU A 212 22.87 -7.61 16.83
CA GLU A 212 23.94 -7.62 17.84
C GLU A 212 24.53 -9.01 18.07
N GLU A 213 23.69 -10.05 18.03
CA GLU A 213 24.09 -11.43 18.34
C GLU A 213 24.56 -12.22 17.11
N THR A 214 24.27 -11.74 15.89
CA THR A 214 24.65 -12.45 14.66
C THR A 214 25.93 -11.85 14.09
N GLU A 215 26.97 -12.69 13.95
CA GLU A 215 28.25 -12.32 13.34
C GLU A 215 28.41 -12.89 11.93
N ILE A 216 28.91 -12.07 11.01
CA ILE A 216 29.33 -12.49 9.67
C ILE A 216 30.71 -11.91 9.39
N GLY A 217 31.68 -12.80 9.07
CA GLY A 217 33.06 -12.38 8.81
C GLY A 217 33.79 -11.82 10.04
N GLY A 218 33.38 -12.23 11.26
CA GLY A 218 34.00 -11.80 12.52
C GLY A 218 33.55 -10.43 13.04
N ALA A 219 32.47 -9.89 12.48
CA ALA A 219 31.84 -8.64 12.95
C ALA A 219 30.30 -8.79 13.09
N PRO A 220 29.69 -8.15 14.10
CA PRO A 220 28.25 -8.14 14.25
C PRO A 220 27.55 -7.58 13.02
N LEU A 221 26.36 -8.10 12.71
CA LEU A 221 25.50 -7.55 11.64
C LEU A 221 25.10 -6.11 11.91
N LEU A 222 25.09 -5.70 13.16
CA LEU A 222 24.83 -4.31 13.56
C LEU A 222 25.75 -3.31 12.85
N ASP A 223 27.01 -3.68 12.61
CA ASP A 223 28.01 -2.84 11.93
C ASP A 223 27.72 -2.70 10.41
N ARG A 224 26.78 -3.50 9.90
CA ARG A 224 26.37 -3.51 8.49
C ARG A 224 25.04 -2.78 8.25
N GLN A 225 24.46 -2.16 9.29
CA GLN A 225 23.22 -1.43 9.15
C GLN A 225 23.37 -0.22 8.23
N GLY A 226 22.33 0.05 7.47
CA GLY A 226 22.25 1.18 6.52
C GLY A 226 20.89 1.87 6.59
N GLY A 227 20.64 2.74 5.62
CA GLY A 227 19.36 3.41 5.46
C GLY A 227 18.90 4.21 6.68
N TRP A 228 17.61 4.22 6.91
CA TRP A 228 17.00 4.92 8.07
C TRP A 228 17.41 4.31 9.40
N LEU A 229 17.62 2.99 9.44
CA LEU A 229 18.07 2.30 10.66
C LEU A 229 19.40 2.89 11.17
N ALA A 230 20.39 3.02 10.30
CA ALA A 230 21.67 3.63 10.64
C ALA A 230 21.52 5.13 10.97
N SER A 231 20.71 5.86 10.19
CA SER A 231 20.51 7.29 10.40
C SER A 231 19.82 7.60 11.73
N ALA A 232 18.94 6.72 12.20
CA ALA A 232 18.21 6.87 13.45
C ALA A 232 19.02 6.45 14.69
N GLU A 233 20.18 5.85 14.54
CA GLU A 233 21.00 5.37 15.68
C GLU A 233 21.37 6.48 16.66
N CYS A 234 21.57 7.72 16.18
CA CYS A 234 21.84 8.90 17.02
C CYS A 234 20.65 9.29 17.94
N LEU A 235 19.45 8.80 17.65
CA LEU A 235 18.24 9.06 18.44
C LEU A 235 18.06 8.04 19.56
N ARG A 236 18.85 6.98 19.58
CA ARG A 236 18.72 5.93 20.58
C ARG A 236 18.89 6.45 22.01
N GLY A 237 17.97 6.04 22.89
CA GLY A 237 17.93 6.47 24.28
C GLY A 237 17.54 7.94 24.47
N LYS A 238 17.23 8.65 23.38
CA LYS A 238 16.68 10.01 23.46
C LYS A 238 15.17 9.94 23.72
N ARG A 239 14.68 10.86 24.53
CA ARG A 239 13.23 11.07 24.67
C ARG A 239 12.77 11.94 23.50
N ILE A 240 11.78 11.43 22.78
CA ILE A 240 11.13 12.13 21.67
C ILE A 240 9.72 12.44 22.13
N VAL A 241 9.26 13.66 21.91
CA VAL A 241 7.87 14.06 22.13
C VAL A 241 7.21 14.12 20.77
N ALA A 242 6.13 13.35 20.61
CA ALA A 242 5.25 13.43 19.45
C ALA A 242 3.88 13.94 19.91
N TYR A 243 3.24 14.76 19.09
CA TYR A 243 1.84 15.12 19.26
C TYR A 243 0.99 14.11 18.48
N HIS A 244 -0.04 13.67 19.14
CA HIS A 244 -1.05 12.75 18.60
C HIS A 244 -2.33 13.51 18.33
#